data_d1e96059500e97313cad612a4558ce14
#
_entry.id   d1e96059500e97313cad612a4558ce14
#
_cell.length_a   1.000
_cell.length_b   1.000
_cell.length_c   1.000
_cell.angle_alpha   90.00
_cell.angle_beta   90.00
_cell.angle_gamma   90.00
#
_symmetry.space_group_name_H-M   'P 1'
#
loop_
_entity.id
_entity.type
_entity.pdbx_description
1 polymer ?
#
loop_
_entity_poly.entity_id
_entity_poly.type
_entity_poly.pdbx_seq_one_letter_code
_entity_poly.pdbx_strand_id
1 'polypeptide(L)'
;MAGQGFTRSEWNKIRETLESDPARYGLPDRVYGSVVLASFNIRKLGSTSSRTKDTWEFLAYVCRRFDLLAVQEIQDELSGLRKLQELMGPEFDMIVSDKTGVFPGEPGVGERLGFIFNRSIVRRTEIATDISYDRSKVLNAISRHNDEIHAAMAPYAKKLRNYIAMLEEFDAGIRSTKPKKPKFNVKMPTFLTFIRAPLCVSFEAMGHPGTNPYQFMAINAHLYYGDYMSDRRQEFDALMEWIIARLRENDKAYYPNFILLGDLNLDFDKPETDRARIEKHLKAFNPQFGDDAHVNFPFLDPHPGRNEVFRTNARLNETFDQIGLFFRDKHFPTHLDNANMGQDERGFDYGVFGFVNLFSEALNNKPMAALTNDAKKKFLARFEHKVSDHMPLWLRLPLP
;
A
#
# COMPACT_ATOMS: atom_id res chain seq x y z
N MET A 1 -10.32 -15.09 19.44
CA MET A 1 -11.39 -15.88 18.78
C MET A 1 -11.72 -15.18 17.47
N ALA A 2 -11.53 -15.82 16.33
CA ALA A 2 -11.93 -15.27 15.05
C ALA A 2 -13.47 -15.14 15.05
N GLY A 3 -13.98 -13.92 14.98
CA GLY A 3 -15.42 -13.66 14.99
C GLY A 3 -16.15 -14.40 13.86
N GLN A 4 -17.43 -14.71 14.08
CA GLN A 4 -18.30 -15.32 13.09
C GLN A 4 -18.38 -14.42 11.84
N GLY A 5 -18.34 -14.99 10.63
CA GLY A 5 -18.52 -14.24 9.37
C GLY A 5 -19.86 -13.52 9.30
N PHE A 6 -20.03 -12.65 8.30
CA PHE A 6 -21.32 -12.00 8.06
C PHE A 6 -22.30 -13.04 7.47
N THR A 7 -23.55 -12.99 7.93
CA THR A 7 -24.63 -13.83 7.43
C THR A 7 -25.11 -13.38 6.04
N ARG A 8 -25.80 -14.22 5.31
CA ARG A 8 -26.38 -13.87 4.01
C ARG A 8 -27.33 -12.67 4.09
N SER A 9 -28.15 -12.58 5.15
CA SER A 9 -29.04 -11.44 5.35
C SER A 9 -28.28 -10.14 5.59
N GLU A 10 -27.17 -10.18 6.35
CA GLU A 10 -26.30 -9.03 6.55
C GLU A 10 -25.62 -8.59 5.24
N TRP A 11 -25.14 -9.54 4.42
CA TRP A 11 -24.59 -9.25 3.11
C TRP A 11 -25.60 -8.61 2.15
N ASN A 12 -26.86 -9.05 2.16
CA ASN A 12 -27.90 -8.42 1.36
C ASN A 12 -28.09 -6.95 1.76
N LYS A 13 -28.19 -6.66 3.06
CA LYS A 13 -28.30 -5.28 3.55
C LYS A 13 -27.10 -4.41 3.14
N ILE A 14 -25.88 -4.97 3.22
CA ILE A 14 -24.65 -4.24 2.83
C ILE A 14 -24.70 -3.90 1.33
N ARG A 15 -25.11 -4.86 0.47
CA ARG A 15 -25.24 -4.64 -0.98
C ARG A 15 -26.32 -3.60 -1.30
N GLU A 16 -27.52 -3.76 -0.75
CA GLU A 16 -28.61 -2.80 -0.92
C GLU A 16 -28.22 -1.39 -0.50
N THR A 17 -27.54 -1.26 0.63
CA THR A 17 -27.04 0.03 1.13
C THR A 17 -26.00 0.65 0.19
N LEU A 18 -25.08 -0.15 -0.33
CA LEU A 18 -24.07 0.31 -1.30
C LEU A 18 -24.70 0.71 -2.63
N GLU A 19 -25.62 -0.10 -3.16
CA GLU A 19 -26.29 0.12 -4.45
C GLU A 19 -27.20 1.35 -4.42
N SER A 20 -27.74 1.71 -3.25
CA SER A 20 -28.60 2.89 -3.11
C SER A 20 -27.84 4.21 -3.31
N ASP A 21 -26.56 4.27 -2.89
CA ASP A 21 -25.71 5.46 -3.04
C ASP A 21 -24.22 5.08 -2.94
N PRO A 22 -23.61 4.58 -4.02
CA PRO A 22 -22.20 4.19 -4.03
C PRO A 22 -21.25 5.37 -3.77
N ALA A 23 -21.58 6.57 -4.26
CA ALA A 23 -20.76 7.76 -4.17
C ALA A 23 -20.63 8.25 -2.71
N ARG A 24 -21.68 8.06 -1.90
CA ARG A 24 -21.68 8.40 -0.47
C ARG A 24 -20.54 7.71 0.29
N TYR A 25 -20.18 6.50 -0.11
CA TYR A 25 -19.10 5.73 0.51
C TYR A 25 -17.74 5.92 -0.19
N GLY A 26 -17.67 6.83 -1.16
CA GLY A 26 -16.44 7.16 -1.87
C GLY A 26 -16.00 6.12 -2.90
N LEU A 27 -16.93 5.31 -3.42
CA LEU A 27 -16.62 4.44 -4.54
C LEU A 27 -16.52 5.28 -5.83
N PRO A 28 -15.42 5.21 -6.60
CA PRO A 28 -15.24 6.07 -7.75
C PRO A 28 -16.21 5.74 -8.88
N ASP A 29 -16.69 6.77 -9.56
CA ASP A 29 -17.36 6.62 -10.84
C ASP A 29 -16.35 6.53 -11.98
N ARG A 30 -16.69 5.75 -12.99
CA ARG A 30 -15.92 5.69 -14.24
C ARG A 30 -16.26 6.88 -15.10
N VAL A 31 -15.23 7.69 -15.39
CA VAL A 31 -15.36 8.87 -16.24
C VAL A 31 -14.63 8.62 -17.55
N TYR A 32 -15.31 8.83 -18.67
CA TYR A 32 -14.71 8.66 -19.99
C TYR A 32 -13.51 9.57 -20.17
N GLY A 33 -12.43 9.03 -20.73
CA GLY A 33 -11.17 9.75 -20.92
C GLY A 33 -10.30 9.82 -19.67
N SER A 34 -10.58 8.98 -18.67
CA SER A 34 -9.76 8.86 -17.45
C SER A 34 -9.52 7.41 -17.06
N VAL A 35 -8.52 7.18 -16.22
CA VAL A 35 -8.26 5.90 -15.56
C VAL A 35 -8.30 6.07 -14.05
N VAL A 36 -8.73 5.03 -13.34
CA VAL A 36 -8.76 5.00 -11.88
C VAL A 36 -7.65 4.09 -11.37
N LEU A 37 -6.67 4.72 -10.70
CA LEU A 37 -5.55 4.05 -10.05
C LEU A 37 -5.87 3.88 -8.57
N ALA A 38 -5.57 2.73 -7.99
CA ALA A 38 -5.91 2.47 -6.60
C ALA A 38 -4.81 1.69 -5.85
N SER A 39 -4.83 1.81 -4.53
CA SER A 39 -4.05 0.99 -3.62
C SER A 39 -4.95 0.36 -2.57
N PHE A 40 -4.72 -0.91 -2.27
CA PHE A 40 -5.48 -1.62 -1.26
C PHE A 40 -4.63 -2.66 -0.54
N ASN A 41 -4.33 -2.42 0.71
CA ASN A 41 -3.81 -3.45 1.60
C ASN A 41 -4.97 -4.39 1.96
N ILE A 42 -5.04 -5.54 1.27
CA ILE A 42 -6.04 -6.59 1.52
C ILE A 42 -5.48 -7.55 2.56
N ARG A 43 -5.78 -7.27 3.82
CA ARG A 43 -5.27 -8.04 4.95
C ARG A 43 -5.11 -9.52 4.67
N LYS A 44 -3.87 -10.04 4.75
CA LYS A 44 -3.53 -11.47 4.63
C LYS A 44 -4.20 -12.16 3.45
N LEU A 45 -4.03 -11.57 2.25
CA LEU A 45 -4.58 -12.11 1.02
C LEU A 45 -3.82 -13.40 0.61
N GLY A 46 -4.28 -14.54 1.11
CA GLY A 46 -3.66 -15.87 0.91
C GLY A 46 -4.67 -16.91 0.44
N SER A 47 -4.92 -17.93 1.25
CA SER A 47 -5.83 -19.02 0.91
C SER A 47 -7.26 -18.57 0.63
N THR A 48 -7.91 -19.21 -0.36
CA THR A 48 -9.33 -18.99 -0.68
C THR A 48 -10.26 -19.32 0.49
N SER A 49 -9.85 -20.19 1.41
CA SER A 49 -10.60 -20.56 2.62
C SER A 49 -10.60 -19.47 3.70
N SER A 50 -9.75 -18.43 3.57
CA SER A 50 -9.64 -17.34 4.54
C SER A 50 -10.89 -16.45 4.60
N ARG A 51 -11.69 -16.42 3.52
CA ARG A 51 -12.88 -15.59 3.38
C ARG A 51 -14.07 -16.39 2.83
N THR A 52 -15.28 -15.92 3.14
CA THR A 52 -16.52 -16.51 2.59
C THR A 52 -16.71 -16.11 1.13
N LYS A 53 -17.59 -16.84 0.43
CA LYS A 53 -17.98 -16.53 -0.96
C LYS A 53 -18.47 -15.08 -1.08
N ASP A 54 -19.37 -14.65 -0.20
CA ASP A 54 -19.92 -13.30 -0.22
C ASP A 54 -18.84 -12.23 -0.03
N THR A 55 -17.83 -12.50 0.83
CA THR A 55 -16.69 -11.57 1.01
C THR A 55 -15.87 -11.47 -0.28
N TRP A 56 -15.57 -12.57 -0.94
CA TRP A 56 -14.84 -12.57 -2.20
C TRP A 56 -15.59 -11.80 -3.30
N GLU A 57 -16.90 -12.04 -3.43
CA GLU A 57 -17.76 -11.34 -4.39
C GLU A 57 -17.81 -9.84 -4.12
N PHE A 58 -17.90 -9.43 -2.85
CA PHE A 58 -17.87 -8.03 -2.46
C PHE A 58 -16.51 -7.37 -2.79
N LEU A 59 -15.39 -8.01 -2.42
CA LEU A 59 -14.07 -7.50 -2.76
C LEU A 59 -13.90 -7.36 -4.27
N ALA A 60 -14.32 -8.36 -5.05
CA ALA A 60 -14.26 -8.29 -6.50
C ALA A 60 -15.15 -7.18 -7.09
N TYR A 61 -16.34 -6.95 -6.53
CA TYR A 61 -17.23 -5.86 -6.93
C TYR A 61 -16.58 -4.49 -6.73
N VAL A 62 -15.91 -4.29 -5.60
CA VAL A 62 -15.17 -3.05 -5.31
C VAL A 62 -13.95 -2.93 -6.22
N CYS A 63 -13.11 -3.96 -6.27
CA CYS A 63 -11.84 -3.93 -7.01
C CYS A 63 -12.04 -3.74 -8.52
N ARG A 64 -13.15 -4.18 -9.10
CA ARG A 64 -13.49 -3.92 -10.51
C ARG A 64 -13.71 -2.44 -10.86
N ARG A 65 -13.86 -1.57 -9.86
CA ARG A 65 -13.98 -0.12 -10.08
C ARG A 65 -12.65 0.55 -10.41
N PHE A 66 -11.54 -0.14 -10.19
CA PHE A 66 -10.19 0.35 -10.41
C PHE A 66 -9.61 -0.23 -11.69
N ASP A 67 -8.97 0.61 -12.50
CA ASP A 67 -8.34 0.17 -13.74
C ASP A 67 -6.92 -0.36 -13.51
N LEU A 68 -6.23 0.16 -12.49
CA LEU A 68 -4.98 -0.36 -11.94
C LEU A 68 -5.06 -0.37 -10.42
N LEU A 69 -4.88 -1.53 -9.81
CA LEU A 69 -4.93 -1.73 -8.36
C LEU A 69 -3.61 -2.29 -7.85
N ALA A 70 -2.91 -1.52 -7.03
CA ALA A 70 -1.78 -2.01 -6.22
C ALA A 70 -2.32 -2.77 -5.01
N VAL A 71 -1.86 -4.02 -4.82
CA VAL A 71 -2.30 -4.90 -3.73
C VAL A 71 -1.13 -5.22 -2.83
N GLN A 72 -1.31 -5.06 -1.50
CA GLN A 72 -0.35 -5.41 -0.47
C GLN A 72 -0.85 -6.60 0.36
N GLU A 73 0.01 -7.16 1.20
CA GLU A 73 -0.22 -8.34 2.03
C GLU A 73 -0.62 -9.62 1.27
N ILE A 74 -0.18 -9.75 0.03
CA ILE A 74 -0.34 -11.02 -0.71
C ILE A 74 0.54 -12.06 -0.04
N GLN A 75 -0.08 -13.11 0.50
CA GLN A 75 0.62 -14.16 1.20
C GLN A 75 1.32 -15.13 0.22
N ASP A 76 2.06 -16.07 0.77
CA ASP A 76 2.80 -17.09 0.03
C ASP A 76 1.93 -17.84 -0.98
N GLU A 77 0.74 -18.19 -0.56
CA GLU A 77 -0.26 -18.86 -1.37
C GLU A 77 -1.06 -17.84 -2.22
N LEU A 78 -0.93 -17.93 -3.54
CA LEU A 78 -1.56 -17.02 -4.49
C LEU A 78 -3.03 -17.34 -4.80
N SER A 79 -3.61 -18.41 -4.22
CA SER A 79 -4.95 -18.83 -4.57
C SER A 79 -6.02 -17.78 -4.30
N GLY A 80 -5.88 -17.00 -3.23
CA GLY A 80 -6.78 -15.88 -2.93
C GLY A 80 -6.69 -14.74 -3.94
N LEU A 81 -5.46 -14.35 -4.34
CA LEU A 81 -5.27 -13.32 -5.36
C LEU A 81 -5.84 -13.76 -6.72
N ARG A 82 -5.56 -15.00 -7.14
CA ARG A 82 -6.13 -15.58 -8.36
C ARG A 82 -7.65 -15.63 -8.31
N LYS A 83 -8.23 -16.01 -7.16
CA LYS A 83 -9.68 -16.01 -6.96
C LYS A 83 -10.28 -14.62 -7.08
N LEU A 84 -9.63 -13.61 -6.52
CA LEU A 84 -10.06 -12.22 -6.65
C LEU A 84 -10.03 -11.79 -8.11
N GLN A 85 -8.92 -12.00 -8.81
CA GLN A 85 -8.76 -11.66 -10.22
C GLN A 85 -9.79 -12.41 -11.11
N GLU A 86 -10.00 -13.70 -10.88
CA GLU A 86 -11.03 -14.50 -11.60
C GLU A 86 -12.44 -13.90 -11.43
N LEU A 87 -12.80 -13.49 -10.20
CA LEU A 87 -14.10 -12.88 -9.90
C LEU A 87 -14.21 -11.43 -10.44
N MET A 88 -13.12 -10.74 -10.62
CA MET A 88 -13.12 -9.42 -11.27
C MET A 88 -13.44 -9.50 -12.75
N GLY A 89 -13.11 -10.59 -13.42
CA GLY A 89 -13.46 -10.85 -14.82
C GLY A 89 -12.24 -11.12 -15.72
N PRO A 90 -12.49 -11.62 -16.94
CA PRO A 90 -11.43 -12.03 -17.86
C PRO A 90 -10.60 -10.86 -18.43
N GLU A 91 -11.11 -9.64 -18.33
CA GLU A 91 -10.41 -8.41 -18.71
C GLU A 91 -9.29 -8.03 -17.75
N PHE A 92 -9.28 -8.58 -16.53
CA PHE A 92 -8.25 -8.29 -15.55
C PHE A 92 -7.08 -9.26 -15.62
N ASP A 93 -5.88 -8.72 -15.56
CA ASP A 93 -4.62 -9.45 -15.47
C ASP A 93 -3.86 -9.03 -14.22
N MET A 94 -2.81 -9.74 -13.86
CA MET A 94 -2.02 -9.43 -12.66
C MET A 94 -0.54 -9.66 -12.86
N ILE A 95 0.27 -8.91 -12.10
CA ILE A 95 1.69 -9.14 -11.92
C ILE A 95 2.01 -9.13 -10.42
N VAL A 96 2.90 -10.02 -9.98
CA VAL A 96 3.21 -10.23 -8.57
C VAL A 96 4.73 -10.31 -8.39
N SER A 97 5.27 -9.65 -7.36
CA SER A 97 6.67 -9.79 -6.95
C SER A 97 6.99 -11.20 -6.46
N ASP A 98 8.26 -11.51 -6.32
CA ASP A 98 8.65 -12.65 -5.48
C ASP A 98 8.37 -12.35 -3.99
N LYS A 99 8.53 -13.35 -3.14
CA LYS A 99 8.46 -13.16 -1.69
C LYS A 99 9.57 -12.22 -1.24
N THR A 100 9.18 -11.23 -0.49
CA THR A 100 10.11 -10.27 0.08
C THR A 100 10.39 -10.58 1.54
N GLY A 101 11.60 -10.28 1.99
CA GLY A 101 12.00 -10.45 3.38
C GLY A 101 12.28 -11.90 3.81
N VAL A 102 12.37 -12.86 2.87
CA VAL A 102 12.60 -14.29 3.18
C VAL A 102 13.59 -14.92 2.22
N PHE A 103 14.60 -15.59 2.76
CA PHE A 103 15.37 -16.55 1.96
C PHE A 103 14.54 -17.83 1.76
N PRO A 104 14.51 -18.44 0.56
CA PRO A 104 13.73 -19.65 0.32
C PRO A 104 13.99 -20.75 1.36
N GLY A 105 12.89 -21.23 1.98
CA GLY A 105 12.96 -22.24 3.04
C GLY A 105 13.13 -21.70 4.47
N GLU A 106 13.37 -20.40 4.63
CA GLU A 106 13.50 -19.78 5.95
C GLU A 106 12.20 -19.06 6.37
N PRO A 107 11.89 -19.00 7.68
CA PRO A 107 10.76 -18.23 8.16
C PRO A 107 11.05 -16.72 8.06
N GLY A 108 10.11 -15.96 7.52
CA GLY A 108 10.20 -14.52 7.39
C GLY A 108 8.82 -13.89 7.23
N VAL A 109 8.73 -12.69 6.70
CA VAL A 109 7.48 -11.98 6.50
C VAL A 109 6.60 -12.69 5.47
N GLY A 110 7.20 -13.25 4.41
CA GLY A 110 6.51 -14.13 3.45
C GLY A 110 5.40 -13.44 2.65
N GLU A 111 5.50 -12.13 2.46
CA GLU A 111 4.53 -11.32 1.73
C GLU A 111 5.02 -10.96 0.34
N ARG A 112 4.09 -10.74 -0.56
CA ARG A 112 4.31 -10.26 -1.92
C ARG A 112 3.55 -8.97 -2.15
N LEU A 113 3.99 -8.21 -3.11
CA LEU A 113 3.31 -7.06 -3.68
C LEU A 113 2.82 -7.40 -5.08
N GLY A 114 1.71 -6.83 -5.51
CA GLY A 114 1.20 -7.11 -6.85
C GLY A 114 0.37 -5.96 -7.40
N PHE A 115 0.13 -6.03 -8.71
CA PHE A 115 -0.83 -5.19 -9.39
C PHE A 115 -1.86 -6.07 -10.07
N ILE A 116 -3.15 -5.67 -9.98
CA ILE A 116 -4.24 -6.18 -10.82
C ILE A 116 -4.64 -5.02 -11.74
N PHE A 117 -4.79 -5.27 -13.02
CA PHE A 117 -5.10 -4.22 -13.98
C PHE A 117 -6.05 -4.69 -15.07
N ASN A 118 -6.93 -3.79 -15.51
CA ASN A 118 -7.82 -4.02 -16.63
C ASN A 118 -7.02 -3.84 -17.93
N ARG A 119 -6.68 -4.94 -18.59
CA ARG A 119 -5.86 -4.95 -19.81
C ARG A 119 -6.52 -4.31 -21.03
N SER A 120 -7.82 -4.00 -20.96
CA SER A 120 -8.50 -3.22 -21.99
C SER A 120 -8.29 -1.71 -21.84
N ILE A 121 -7.76 -1.26 -20.69
CA ILE A 121 -7.58 0.16 -20.33
C ILE A 121 -6.12 0.45 -20.03
N VAL A 122 -5.45 -0.44 -19.29
CA VAL A 122 -4.06 -0.31 -18.87
C VAL A 122 -3.28 -1.53 -19.30
N ARG A 123 -2.17 -1.35 -19.96
CA ARG A 123 -1.26 -2.44 -20.30
C ARG A 123 0.08 -2.29 -19.59
N ARG A 124 0.64 -3.41 -19.15
CA ARG A 124 2.03 -3.46 -18.71
C ARG A 124 2.94 -3.30 -19.91
N THR A 125 4.00 -2.52 -19.75
CA THR A 125 5.07 -2.39 -20.75
C THR A 125 6.32 -3.19 -20.35
N GLU A 126 7.53 -2.70 -20.58
CA GLU A 126 8.74 -3.53 -20.57
C GLU A 126 9.28 -3.83 -19.17
N ILE A 127 9.16 -2.87 -18.23
CA ILE A 127 9.86 -2.91 -16.95
C ILE A 127 8.97 -3.51 -15.87
N ALA A 128 9.48 -4.52 -15.17
CA ALA A 128 8.94 -5.02 -13.91
C ALA A 128 10.11 -5.47 -13.04
N THR A 129 10.34 -4.80 -11.92
CA THR A 129 11.49 -5.02 -11.06
C THR A 129 11.18 -4.71 -9.61
N ASP A 130 11.85 -5.42 -8.70
CA ASP A 130 11.90 -5.04 -7.30
C ASP A 130 12.94 -3.93 -7.10
N ILE A 131 12.58 -2.91 -6.30
CA ILE A 131 13.51 -1.85 -5.93
C ILE A 131 14.50 -2.39 -4.92
N SER A 132 15.75 -2.47 -5.31
CA SER A 132 16.86 -2.88 -4.46
C SER A 132 17.95 -1.82 -4.40
N TYR A 133 18.71 -1.83 -3.33
CA TYR A 133 19.87 -0.94 -3.18
C TYR A 133 21.12 -1.60 -3.71
N ASP A 134 21.91 -0.79 -4.40
CA ASP A 134 23.22 -1.21 -4.88
C ASP A 134 24.11 -1.72 -3.72
N ARG A 135 24.84 -2.81 -3.99
CA ARG A 135 25.74 -3.43 -3.01
C ARG A 135 26.75 -2.43 -2.44
N SER A 136 27.29 -1.55 -3.27
CA SER A 136 28.26 -0.56 -2.84
C SER A 136 27.66 0.45 -1.87
N LYS A 137 26.41 0.88 -2.06
CA LYS A 137 25.68 1.74 -1.11
C LYS A 137 25.48 1.03 0.22
N VAL A 138 25.08 -0.24 0.21
CA VAL A 138 24.88 -1.03 1.44
C VAL A 138 26.20 -1.19 2.20
N LEU A 139 27.28 -1.56 1.50
CA LEU A 139 28.61 -1.71 2.12
C LEU A 139 29.15 -0.38 2.68
N ASN A 140 28.91 0.72 1.99
CA ASN A 140 29.29 2.05 2.48
C ASN A 140 28.47 2.45 3.73
N ALA A 141 27.17 2.14 3.78
CA ALA A 141 26.35 2.37 4.96
C ALA A 141 26.84 1.53 6.16
N ILE A 142 27.14 0.26 5.95
CA ILE A 142 27.70 -0.62 6.98
C ILE A 142 29.07 -0.07 7.46
N SER A 143 29.96 0.31 6.54
CA SER A 143 31.29 0.83 6.89
C SER A 143 31.21 2.12 7.71
N ARG A 144 30.30 3.03 7.37
CA ARG A 144 30.13 4.31 8.08
C ARG A 144 29.54 4.17 9.48
N HIS A 145 28.69 3.14 9.68
CA HIS A 145 27.93 2.91 10.91
C HIS A 145 28.31 1.61 11.60
N ASN A 146 29.52 1.09 11.35
CA ASN A 146 29.94 -0.24 11.81
C ASN A 146 29.77 -0.42 13.33
N ASP A 147 30.28 0.50 14.13
CA ASP A 147 30.25 0.39 15.58
C ASP A 147 28.85 0.50 16.15
N GLU A 148 28.02 1.36 15.57
CA GLU A 148 26.62 1.55 15.96
C GLU A 148 25.79 0.30 15.60
N ILE A 149 25.99 -0.27 14.41
CA ILE A 149 25.34 -1.51 13.98
C ILE A 149 25.76 -2.66 14.91
N HIS A 150 27.05 -2.78 15.21
CA HIS A 150 27.56 -3.83 16.08
C HIS A 150 26.97 -3.73 17.50
N ALA A 151 26.92 -2.51 18.05
CA ALA A 151 26.30 -2.24 19.35
C ALA A 151 24.80 -2.60 19.37
N ALA A 152 24.06 -2.20 18.32
CA ALA A 152 22.65 -2.52 18.20
C ALA A 152 22.36 -4.03 18.07
N MET A 153 23.22 -4.74 17.34
CA MET A 153 23.08 -6.19 17.10
C MET A 153 23.51 -7.07 18.27
N ALA A 154 24.40 -6.61 19.14
CA ALA A 154 25.02 -7.42 20.19
C ALA A 154 24.01 -8.13 21.13
N PRO A 155 22.91 -7.47 21.60
CA PRO A 155 21.90 -8.14 22.44
C PRO A 155 21.17 -9.26 21.72
N TYR A 156 20.85 -9.07 20.43
CA TYR A 156 20.21 -10.08 19.60
C TYR A 156 21.15 -11.23 19.31
N ALA A 157 22.40 -10.97 18.95
CA ALA A 157 23.42 -11.97 18.71
C ALA A 157 23.64 -12.88 19.92
N LYS A 158 23.59 -12.34 21.16
CA LYS A 158 23.64 -13.14 22.40
C LYS A 158 22.42 -14.06 22.52
N LYS A 159 21.21 -13.54 22.28
CA LYS A 159 19.97 -14.36 22.31
C LYS A 159 20.00 -15.45 21.25
N LEU A 160 20.52 -15.15 20.05
CA LEU A 160 20.61 -16.11 18.96
C LEU A 160 21.60 -17.25 19.27
N ARG A 161 22.77 -16.92 19.82
CA ARG A 161 23.74 -17.96 20.28
C ARG A 161 23.12 -18.89 21.31
N ASN A 162 22.44 -18.34 22.31
CA ASN A 162 21.74 -19.13 23.32
C ASN A 162 20.65 -20.03 22.71
N TYR A 163 19.91 -19.50 21.74
CA TYR A 163 18.90 -20.29 21.03
C TYR A 163 19.53 -21.46 20.25
N ILE A 164 20.64 -21.21 19.53
CA ILE A 164 21.34 -22.24 18.78
C ILE A 164 21.82 -23.35 19.73
N ALA A 165 22.47 -23.04 20.85
CA ALA A 165 22.87 -24.02 21.85
C ALA A 165 21.68 -24.83 22.40
N MET A 166 20.55 -24.18 22.72
CA MET A 166 19.35 -24.90 23.17
C MET A 166 18.70 -25.76 22.06
N LEU A 167 18.87 -25.37 20.77
CA LEU A 167 18.38 -26.17 19.64
C LEU A 167 19.24 -27.42 19.45
N GLU A 168 20.56 -27.30 19.58
CA GLU A 168 21.50 -28.45 19.58
C GLU A 168 21.19 -29.42 20.70
N GLU A 169 20.93 -28.96 21.92
CA GLU A 169 20.46 -29.78 23.03
C GLU A 169 19.15 -30.52 22.74
N PHE A 170 18.21 -29.84 22.07
CA PHE A 170 16.92 -30.44 21.66
C PHE A 170 17.13 -31.52 20.60
N ASP A 171 17.95 -31.25 19.59
CA ASP A 171 18.24 -32.20 18.49
C ASP A 171 19.04 -33.41 19.00
N ALA A 172 19.88 -33.24 20.04
CA ALA A 172 20.59 -34.33 20.75
C ALA A 172 19.70 -35.10 21.74
N GLY A 173 18.43 -34.75 21.89
CA GLY A 173 17.49 -35.39 22.84
C GLY A 173 17.71 -35.04 24.30
N ILE A 174 18.61 -34.10 24.60
CA ILE A 174 18.92 -33.63 25.96
C ILE A 174 17.77 -32.73 26.49
N ARG A 175 17.16 -31.96 25.59
CA ARG A 175 16.05 -31.05 25.88
C ARG A 175 14.73 -31.60 25.33
N SER A 176 13.70 -31.66 26.17
CA SER A 176 12.38 -32.19 25.78
C SER A 176 11.50 -31.20 24.99
N THR A 177 11.76 -29.88 25.09
CA THR A 177 10.93 -28.85 24.46
C THR A 177 11.77 -28.05 23.47
N LYS A 178 11.28 -27.98 22.21
CA LYS A 178 11.92 -27.19 21.16
C LYS A 178 11.97 -25.72 21.55
N PRO A 179 13.15 -25.07 21.54
CA PRO A 179 13.27 -23.66 21.91
C PRO A 179 12.61 -22.76 20.85
N LYS A 180 12.08 -21.63 21.31
CA LYS A 180 11.54 -20.60 20.39
C LYS A 180 12.66 -19.72 19.89
N LYS A 181 12.73 -19.55 18.55
CA LYS A 181 13.66 -18.61 17.91
C LYS A 181 13.40 -17.20 18.44
N PRO A 182 14.43 -16.44 18.87
CA PRO A 182 14.26 -15.07 19.29
C PRO A 182 13.75 -14.19 18.13
N LYS A 183 12.78 -13.34 18.42
CA LYS A 183 12.34 -12.34 17.44
C LYS A 183 13.48 -11.36 17.16
N PHE A 184 13.68 -11.03 15.88
CA PHE A 184 14.57 -9.95 15.49
C PHE A 184 13.88 -8.63 15.80
N ASN A 185 14.21 -8.04 16.94
CA ASN A 185 13.74 -6.73 17.38
C ASN A 185 14.97 -5.89 17.71
N VAL A 186 15.55 -5.29 16.67
CA VAL A 186 16.76 -4.49 16.72
C VAL A 186 16.47 -3.17 16.02
N LYS A 187 16.69 -2.06 16.73
CA LYS A 187 16.65 -0.72 16.12
C LYS A 187 17.92 -0.52 15.30
N MET A 188 17.77 -0.38 13.99
CA MET A 188 18.90 -0.15 13.10
C MET A 188 19.32 1.32 13.09
N PRO A 189 20.61 1.63 13.17
CA PRO A 189 21.10 3.03 13.15
C PRO A 189 20.99 3.67 11.77
N THR A 190 20.93 2.86 10.71
CA THR A 190 20.86 3.31 9.32
C THR A 190 20.09 2.34 8.46
N PHE A 191 19.55 2.81 7.34
CA PHE A 191 18.92 1.97 6.33
C PHE A 191 19.97 1.08 5.63
N LEU A 192 19.67 -0.20 5.52
CA LEU A 192 20.49 -1.18 4.80
C LEU A 192 19.73 -1.76 3.60
N THR A 193 18.50 -2.19 3.82
CA THR A 193 17.65 -2.80 2.80
C THR A 193 16.18 -2.70 3.22
N PHE A 194 15.27 -2.76 2.25
CA PHE A 194 13.84 -2.87 2.53
C PHE A 194 13.51 -4.22 3.17
N ILE A 195 12.58 -4.22 4.11
CA ILE A 195 12.00 -5.46 4.63
C ILE A 195 11.14 -6.12 3.56
N ARG A 196 10.38 -5.30 2.82
CA ARG A 196 9.66 -5.70 1.62
C ARG A 196 10.14 -4.82 0.48
N ALA A 197 10.82 -5.41 -0.49
CA ALA A 197 11.29 -4.66 -1.65
C ALA A 197 10.06 -4.09 -2.42
N PRO A 198 9.96 -2.77 -2.63
CA PRO A 198 8.86 -2.21 -3.41
C PRO A 198 8.90 -2.72 -4.85
N LEU A 199 7.73 -3.05 -5.40
CA LEU A 199 7.58 -3.52 -6.78
C LEU A 199 7.35 -2.33 -7.72
N CYS A 200 8.25 -2.15 -8.68
CA CYS A 200 8.18 -1.10 -9.70
C CYS A 200 7.84 -1.71 -11.06
N VAL A 201 6.77 -1.23 -11.69
CA VAL A 201 6.28 -1.73 -12.98
C VAL A 201 5.93 -0.57 -13.89
N SER A 202 6.32 -0.66 -15.16
CA SER A 202 5.92 0.31 -16.17
C SER A 202 4.57 -0.04 -16.78
N PHE A 203 3.71 0.97 -16.89
CA PHE A 203 2.37 0.86 -17.46
C PHE A 203 2.10 1.95 -18.49
N GLU A 204 1.15 1.65 -19.36
CA GLU A 204 0.54 2.61 -20.28
C GLU A 204 -0.98 2.53 -20.14
N ALA A 205 -1.61 3.65 -19.81
CA ALA A 205 -3.03 3.84 -20.03
C ALA A 205 -3.26 4.06 -21.52
N MET A 206 -4.08 3.21 -22.14
CA MET A 206 -4.15 3.11 -23.62
C MET A 206 -4.91 4.24 -24.30
N GLY A 207 -5.56 5.08 -23.55
CA GLY A 207 -6.36 6.16 -24.12
C GLY A 207 -7.75 5.72 -24.57
N HIS A 208 -8.57 6.71 -24.88
CA HIS A 208 -9.92 6.58 -25.44
C HIS A 208 -10.00 7.39 -26.74
N PRO A 209 -11.02 7.22 -27.58
CA PRO A 209 -11.20 8.14 -28.69
C PRO A 209 -11.25 9.59 -28.20
N GLY A 210 -10.32 10.43 -28.66
CA GLY A 210 -10.16 11.81 -28.25
C GLY A 210 -9.20 12.08 -27.08
N THR A 211 -8.49 11.06 -26.60
CA THR A 211 -7.37 11.19 -25.64
C THR A 211 -6.13 10.49 -26.16
N ASN A 212 -4.97 10.81 -25.60
CA ASN A 212 -3.72 10.16 -25.93
C ASN A 212 -3.36 9.09 -24.87
N PRO A 213 -2.60 8.05 -25.26
CA PRO A 213 -2.01 7.11 -24.31
C PRO A 213 -1.09 7.84 -23.32
N TYR A 214 -1.07 7.37 -22.07
CA TYR A 214 -0.24 7.95 -21.02
C TYR A 214 0.62 6.89 -20.34
N GLN A 215 1.93 7.13 -20.31
CA GLN A 215 2.91 6.18 -19.78
C GLN A 215 3.45 6.65 -18.42
N PHE A 216 3.57 5.71 -17.48
CA PHE A 216 4.07 5.97 -16.13
C PHE A 216 4.70 4.73 -15.50
N MET A 217 5.53 4.96 -14.49
CA MET A 217 6.03 3.93 -13.59
C MET A 217 5.12 3.86 -12.36
N ALA A 218 4.56 2.70 -12.06
CA ALA A 218 3.85 2.47 -10.81
C ALA A 218 4.74 1.75 -9.81
N ILE A 219 4.82 2.27 -8.59
CA ILE A 219 5.56 1.66 -7.47
C ILE A 219 4.54 1.23 -6.43
N ASN A 220 4.48 -0.08 -6.17
CA ASN A 220 3.71 -0.64 -5.06
C ASN A 220 4.64 -0.83 -3.87
N ALA A 221 4.31 -0.24 -2.73
CA ALA A 221 5.11 -0.31 -1.51
C ALA A 221 4.28 -0.79 -0.32
N HIS A 222 4.89 -1.58 0.55
CA HIS A 222 4.40 -1.89 1.88
C HIS A 222 5.58 -1.80 2.83
N LEU A 223 5.78 -0.62 3.41
CA LEU A 223 6.93 -0.32 4.23
C LEU A 223 6.84 -0.99 5.61
N TYR A 224 7.93 -0.96 6.32
CA TYR A 224 8.08 -1.63 7.61
C TYR A 224 7.03 -1.17 8.63
N TYR A 225 6.35 -2.13 9.24
CA TYR A 225 5.52 -1.92 10.43
C TYR A 225 6.22 -2.57 11.63
N GLY A 226 7.01 -1.82 12.38
CA GLY A 226 7.75 -2.33 13.53
C GLY A 226 7.70 -1.35 14.70
N ASP A 227 8.29 -1.78 15.83
CA ASP A 227 8.27 -1.03 17.09
C ASP A 227 9.01 0.31 17.01
N TYR A 228 9.91 0.48 16.02
CA TYR A 228 10.75 1.66 15.89
C TYR A 228 10.31 2.55 14.72
N MET A 229 9.76 3.70 15.04
CA MET A 229 9.36 4.71 14.06
C MET A 229 10.55 5.21 13.21
N SER A 230 11.77 5.21 13.79
CA SER A 230 12.99 5.57 13.06
C SER A 230 13.25 4.66 11.86
N ASP A 231 12.99 3.36 12.01
CA ASP A 231 13.26 2.37 10.95
C ASP A 231 12.24 2.52 9.82
N ARG A 232 10.97 2.81 10.14
CA ARG A 232 9.94 3.13 9.14
C ARG A 232 10.31 4.37 8.33
N ARG A 233 10.80 5.42 9.01
CA ARG A 233 11.23 6.67 8.37
C ARG A 233 12.44 6.48 7.49
N GLN A 234 13.38 5.61 7.88
CA GLN A 234 14.55 5.28 7.06
C GLN A 234 14.16 4.58 5.76
N GLU A 235 13.21 3.63 5.81
CA GLU A 235 12.70 2.98 4.58
C GLU A 235 12.01 3.98 3.65
N PHE A 236 11.19 4.87 4.21
CA PHE A 236 10.52 5.92 3.43
C PHE A 236 11.54 6.87 2.78
N ASP A 237 12.51 7.39 3.56
CA ASP A 237 13.54 8.29 3.06
C ASP A 237 14.34 7.62 1.92
N ALA A 238 14.68 6.33 2.09
CA ALA A 238 15.38 5.55 1.08
C ALA A 238 14.56 5.38 -0.21
N LEU A 239 13.26 5.10 -0.10
CA LEU A 239 12.36 4.99 -1.24
C LEU A 239 12.24 6.34 -1.98
N MET A 240 12.07 7.42 -1.25
CA MET A 240 12.01 8.77 -1.81
C MET A 240 13.31 9.14 -2.54
N GLU A 241 14.46 8.86 -1.94
CA GLU A 241 15.77 9.08 -2.58
C GLU A 241 15.91 8.27 -3.87
N TRP A 242 15.46 7.02 -3.88
CA TRP A 242 15.50 6.19 -5.08
C TRP A 242 14.63 6.78 -6.21
N ILE A 243 13.38 7.14 -5.92
CA ILE A 243 12.45 7.72 -6.91
C ILE A 243 13.02 9.03 -7.46
N ILE A 244 13.49 9.90 -6.58
CA ILE A 244 14.07 11.19 -6.94
C ILE A 244 15.32 11.00 -7.80
N ALA A 245 16.19 10.05 -7.47
CA ALA A 245 17.37 9.75 -8.27
C ALA A 245 16.99 9.29 -9.69
N ARG A 246 15.97 8.43 -9.82
CA ARG A 246 15.48 8.00 -11.14
C ARG A 246 14.87 9.12 -11.97
N LEU A 247 14.13 10.02 -11.34
CA LEU A 247 13.64 11.24 -12.03
C LEU A 247 14.77 12.15 -12.50
N ARG A 248 15.93 12.13 -11.82
CA ARG A 248 17.13 12.92 -12.18
C ARG A 248 17.90 12.31 -13.35
N GLU A 249 17.97 11.00 -13.41
CA GLU A 249 18.63 10.30 -14.47
C GLU A 249 17.84 10.55 -15.76
N ASN A 250 18.50 11.05 -16.80
CA ASN A 250 17.97 11.08 -18.17
C ASN A 250 17.96 9.66 -18.76
N ASP A 251 17.61 8.69 -17.93
CA ASP A 251 17.53 7.30 -18.35
C ASP A 251 16.30 7.13 -19.23
N LYS A 252 16.54 6.84 -20.51
CA LYS A 252 15.48 6.55 -21.47
C LYS A 252 14.73 5.24 -21.19
N ALA A 253 15.23 4.43 -20.24
CA ALA A 253 14.62 3.16 -19.87
C ALA A 253 13.41 3.35 -18.92
N TYR A 254 13.37 4.44 -18.14
CA TYR A 254 12.25 4.76 -17.26
C TYR A 254 11.40 5.89 -17.85
N TYR A 255 10.07 5.78 -17.64
CA TYR A 255 9.18 6.89 -17.93
C TYR A 255 9.40 8.04 -16.93
N PRO A 256 9.20 9.30 -17.36
CA PRO A 256 9.52 10.46 -16.52
C PRO A 256 8.52 10.69 -15.36
N ASN A 257 7.51 9.84 -15.23
CA ASN A 257 6.46 9.98 -14.24
C ASN A 257 6.36 8.71 -13.40
N PHE A 258 6.38 8.88 -12.07
CA PHE A 258 6.24 7.79 -11.12
C PHE A 258 5.01 8.01 -10.25
N ILE A 259 4.26 6.96 -10.02
CA ILE A 259 3.11 6.93 -9.11
C ILE A 259 3.43 5.91 -8.02
N LEU A 260 3.63 6.39 -6.80
CA LEU A 260 3.79 5.58 -5.61
C LEU A 260 2.41 5.24 -5.05
N LEU A 261 2.14 3.96 -4.85
CA LEU A 261 0.90 3.45 -4.27
C LEU A 261 1.27 2.48 -3.14
N GLY A 262 0.64 2.62 -1.98
CA GLY A 262 0.88 1.60 -0.96
C GLY A 262 0.62 2.02 0.47
N ASP A 263 0.82 1.05 1.33
CA ASP A 263 0.83 1.20 2.78
C ASP A 263 2.24 1.61 3.23
N LEU A 264 2.40 2.88 3.54
CA LEU A 264 3.69 3.44 3.93
C LEU A 264 3.95 3.32 5.44
N ASN A 265 2.95 2.87 6.22
CA ASN A 265 3.05 2.69 7.67
C ASN A 265 3.57 3.91 8.44
N LEU A 266 3.37 5.11 7.90
CA LEU A 266 3.70 6.39 8.52
C LEU A 266 2.42 7.13 8.88
N ASP A 267 2.45 7.83 10.00
CA ASP A 267 1.35 8.67 10.45
C ASP A 267 1.52 10.08 9.86
N PHE A 268 0.91 10.31 8.70
CA PHE A 268 0.96 11.60 8.01
C PHE A 268 0.06 12.66 8.63
N ASP A 269 -0.75 12.32 9.64
CA ASP A 269 -1.61 13.26 10.37
C ASP A 269 -0.84 14.11 11.37
N LYS A 270 0.35 13.67 11.76
CA LYS A 270 1.24 14.48 12.56
C LYS A 270 2.09 15.36 11.66
N PRO A 271 1.59 16.53 11.23
CA PRO A 271 2.25 17.39 10.25
C PRO A 271 3.64 17.82 10.71
N GLU A 272 3.90 17.79 12.02
CA GLU A 272 5.16 18.20 12.62
C GLU A 272 6.32 17.23 12.38
N THR A 273 6.03 15.97 11.99
CA THR A 273 7.07 14.95 11.86
C THR A 273 7.16 14.35 10.46
N ASP A 274 6.16 13.62 10.02
CA ASP A 274 6.26 12.86 8.78
C ASP A 274 5.90 13.73 7.56
N ARG A 275 4.98 14.67 7.69
CA ARG A 275 4.73 15.70 6.67
C ARG A 275 5.98 16.56 6.42
N ALA A 276 6.68 16.98 7.47
CA ALA A 276 7.92 17.74 7.36
C ALA A 276 9.03 16.99 6.61
N ARG A 277 9.04 15.64 6.69
CA ARG A 277 9.99 14.82 5.89
C ARG A 277 9.66 14.88 4.41
N ILE A 278 8.40 14.74 4.02
CA ILE A 278 7.99 14.90 2.63
C ILE A 278 8.35 16.31 2.13
N GLU A 279 8.02 17.34 2.90
CA GLU A 279 8.39 18.71 2.55
C GLU A 279 9.91 18.90 2.44
N LYS A 280 10.71 18.24 3.28
CA LYS A 280 12.16 18.23 3.16
C LYS A 280 12.63 17.63 1.83
N HIS A 281 12.06 16.49 1.43
CA HIS A 281 12.36 15.89 0.13
C HIS A 281 11.91 16.79 -1.01
N LEU A 282 10.73 17.41 -0.92
CA LEU A 282 10.23 18.39 -1.89
C LEU A 282 11.18 19.59 -2.03
N LYS A 283 11.61 20.18 -0.91
CA LYS A 283 12.54 21.29 -0.90
C LYS A 283 13.92 20.93 -1.44
N ALA A 284 14.39 19.72 -1.20
CA ALA A 284 15.65 19.23 -1.75
C ALA A 284 15.55 18.91 -3.26
N PHE A 285 14.37 18.61 -3.74
CA PHE A 285 14.10 18.24 -5.13
C PHE A 285 13.87 19.47 -6.01
N ASN A 286 12.97 20.37 -5.63
CA ASN A 286 12.55 21.52 -6.43
C ASN A 286 13.70 22.46 -6.89
N PRO A 287 14.70 22.85 -6.04
CA PRO A 287 15.78 23.74 -6.48
C PRO A 287 16.72 23.14 -7.53
N GLN A 288 16.76 21.81 -7.66
CA GLN A 288 17.69 21.13 -8.58
C GLN A 288 17.10 20.91 -9.97
N PHE A 289 15.78 21.06 -10.14
CA PHE A 289 15.05 20.81 -11.37
C PHE A 289 14.31 22.03 -11.90
N GLY A 290 14.33 23.15 -11.20
CA GLY A 290 13.50 24.30 -11.54
C GLY A 290 12.00 23.91 -11.48
N ASP A 291 11.21 24.49 -12.37
CA ASP A 291 9.76 24.21 -12.44
C ASP A 291 9.41 22.91 -13.21
N ASP A 292 10.41 22.10 -13.57
CA ASP A 292 10.22 20.97 -14.48
C ASP A 292 9.97 19.62 -13.78
N ALA A 293 10.00 19.58 -12.45
CA ALA A 293 9.76 18.35 -11.70
C ALA A 293 9.02 18.59 -10.40
N HIS A 294 8.00 17.79 -10.14
CA HIS A 294 7.09 17.97 -9.02
C HIS A 294 6.88 16.69 -8.24
N VAL A 295 6.57 16.85 -6.96
CA VAL A 295 6.08 15.78 -6.07
C VAL A 295 4.79 16.24 -5.43
N ASN A 296 3.75 15.40 -5.49
CA ASN A 296 2.46 15.68 -4.91
C ASN A 296 1.91 14.47 -4.16
N PHE A 297 1.44 14.67 -2.92
CA PHE A 297 0.75 13.68 -2.10
C PHE A 297 -0.64 14.22 -1.75
N PRO A 298 -1.66 14.01 -2.59
CA PRO A 298 -2.98 14.62 -2.41
C PRO A 298 -3.66 14.25 -1.08
N PHE A 299 -3.43 13.05 -0.57
CA PHE A 299 -4.05 12.55 0.68
C PHE A 299 -3.52 13.18 1.97
N LEU A 300 -2.47 14.01 1.90
CA LEU A 300 -1.95 14.73 3.06
C LEU A 300 -2.84 15.91 3.46
N ASP A 301 -3.60 16.46 2.52
CA ASP A 301 -4.44 17.61 2.70
C ASP A 301 -5.93 17.22 2.77
N PRO A 302 -6.78 18.05 3.40
CA PRO A 302 -8.22 17.85 3.32
C PRO A 302 -8.68 17.88 1.85
N HIS A 303 -9.54 16.92 1.48
CA HIS A 303 -10.11 16.88 0.15
C HIS A 303 -10.98 18.13 -0.09
N PRO A 304 -10.76 18.93 -1.16
CA PRO A 304 -11.41 20.24 -1.32
C PRO A 304 -12.95 20.14 -1.40
N GLY A 305 -13.48 19.12 -2.08
CA GLY A 305 -14.93 18.93 -2.21
C GLY A 305 -15.60 18.34 -0.95
N ARG A 306 -14.84 17.70 -0.04
CA ARG A 306 -15.38 17.05 1.16
C ARG A 306 -14.93 17.71 2.46
N ASN A 307 -13.90 18.56 2.40
CA ASN A 307 -13.30 19.27 3.53
C ASN A 307 -12.91 18.34 4.70
N GLU A 308 -12.40 17.15 4.37
CA GLU A 308 -11.96 16.15 5.33
C GLU A 308 -10.63 15.54 4.92
N VAL A 309 -9.80 15.14 5.90
CA VAL A 309 -8.63 14.30 5.70
C VAL A 309 -9.09 12.85 5.68
N PHE A 310 -8.79 12.14 4.60
CA PHE A 310 -9.16 10.74 4.48
C PHE A 310 -8.36 9.85 5.43
N ARG A 311 -9.09 8.98 6.13
CA ARG A 311 -8.51 7.89 6.91
C ARG A 311 -8.51 6.62 6.09
N THR A 312 -7.44 5.85 6.15
CA THR A 312 -7.26 4.68 5.28
C THR A 312 -7.35 3.36 6.04
N ASN A 313 -7.35 3.37 7.36
CA ASN A 313 -7.56 2.17 8.16
C ASN A 313 -9.01 2.02 8.64
N ALA A 314 -9.43 0.78 8.97
CA ALA A 314 -10.76 0.46 9.42
C ALA A 314 -11.16 1.15 10.75
N ARG A 315 -10.18 1.58 11.54
CA ARG A 315 -10.42 2.31 12.80
C ARG A 315 -10.67 3.78 12.61
N LEU A 316 -10.46 4.30 11.39
CA LEU A 316 -10.63 5.70 11.01
C LEU A 316 -9.74 6.66 11.83
N ASN A 317 -8.53 6.25 12.16
CA ASN A 317 -7.61 7.05 12.96
C ASN A 317 -6.23 7.25 12.33
N GLU A 318 -5.91 6.57 11.23
CA GLU A 318 -4.59 6.61 10.58
C GLU A 318 -4.70 6.84 9.07
N THR A 319 -3.63 7.39 8.50
CA THR A 319 -3.48 7.69 7.05
C THR A 319 -2.29 6.92 6.45
N PHE A 320 -2.12 5.66 6.85
CA PHE A 320 -0.96 4.84 6.47
C PHE A 320 -0.78 4.62 4.98
N ASP A 321 -1.91 4.52 4.26
CA ASP A 321 -1.92 4.30 2.83
C ASP A 321 -1.88 5.64 2.09
N GLN A 322 -1.07 5.73 1.04
CA GLN A 322 -0.84 6.94 0.29
C GLN A 322 -0.76 6.68 -1.22
N ILE A 323 -1.07 7.72 -2.00
CA ILE A 323 -0.70 7.83 -3.41
C ILE A 323 0.18 9.06 -3.54
N GLY A 324 1.40 8.88 -4.05
CA GLY A 324 2.37 9.94 -4.31
C GLY A 324 2.65 10.07 -5.80
N LEU A 325 2.59 11.27 -6.33
CA LEU A 325 2.85 11.62 -7.72
C LEU A 325 4.22 12.27 -7.83
N PHE A 326 5.09 11.75 -8.70
CA PHE A 326 6.43 12.25 -8.97
C PHE A 326 6.55 12.41 -10.48
N PHE A 327 6.64 13.62 -10.99
CA PHE A 327 6.47 13.84 -12.41
C PHE A 327 7.28 15.03 -12.95
N ARG A 328 7.52 14.99 -14.26
CA ARG A 328 8.19 16.05 -15.02
C ARG A 328 7.31 16.66 -16.09
N ASP A 329 6.18 16.08 -16.39
CA ASP A 329 5.25 16.66 -17.35
C ASP A 329 4.25 17.61 -16.67
N LYS A 330 3.53 18.38 -17.47
CA LYS A 330 2.53 19.35 -17.00
C LYS A 330 1.14 18.75 -16.87
N HIS A 331 1.01 17.45 -17.06
CA HIS A 331 -0.30 16.80 -17.04
C HIS A 331 -0.75 16.49 -15.62
N PHE A 332 0.16 16.06 -14.75
CA PHE A 332 -0.16 15.81 -13.34
C PHE A 332 -0.39 17.09 -12.55
N PRO A 333 -1.32 17.04 -11.57
CA PRO A 333 -1.55 18.18 -10.69
C PRO A 333 -0.36 18.39 -9.75
N THR A 334 0.07 19.63 -9.65
CA THR A 334 1.02 20.04 -8.61
C THR A 334 0.32 20.08 -7.25
N HIS A 335 1.08 20.24 -6.18
CA HIS A 335 0.49 20.43 -4.84
C HIS A 335 -0.46 21.64 -4.76
N LEU A 336 -0.22 22.69 -5.53
CA LEU A 336 -1.11 23.87 -5.59
C LEU A 336 -2.45 23.57 -6.26
N ASP A 337 -2.46 22.61 -7.18
CA ASP A 337 -3.67 22.23 -7.91
C ASP A 337 -4.60 21.32 -7.07
N ASN A 338 -4.12 20.80 -5.93
CA ASN A 338 -4.93 19.97 -5.03
C ASN A 338 -6.21 20.69 -4.58
N ALA A 339 -6.19 22.02 -4.47
CA ALA A 339 -7.36 22.82 -4.13
C ALA A 339 -8.50 22.71 -5.15
N ASN A 340 -8.21 22.25 -6.36
CA ASN A 340 -9.19 22.12 -7.45
C ASN A 340 -9.58 20.66 -7.75
N MET A 341 -8.96 19.70 -7.09
CA MET A 341 -9.27 18.28 -7.29
C MET A 341 -10.71 17.95 -6.89
N GLY A 342 -11.38 17.15 -7.70
CA GLY A 342 -12.77 16.73 -7.47
C GLY A 342 -13.83 17.83 -7.67
N GLN A 343 -13.44 19.01 -8.15
CA GLN A 343 -14.38 20.08 -8.50
C GLN A 343 -14.88 19.96 -9.95
N ASP A 344 -14.08 19.36 -10.83
CA ASP A 344 -14.46 19.03 -12.20
C ASP A 344 -14.78 17.53 -12.28
N GLU A 345 -15.97 17.19 -12.78
CA GLU A 345 -16.40 15.79 -12.96
C GLU A 345 -15.47 14.97 -13.85
N ARG A 346 -14.74 15.60 -14.77
CA ARG A 346 -13.79 14.96 -15.68
C ARG A 346 -12.34 15.16 -15.27
N GLY A 347 -12.08 15.99 -14.27
CA GLY A 347 -10.75 16.32 -13.79
C GLY A 347 -10.13 15.26 -12.88
N PHE A 348 -8.97 15.61 -12.34
CA PHE A 348 -8.37 14.84 -11.27
C PHE A 348 -9.28 14.81 -10.05
N ASP A 349 -9.39 13.64 -9.45
CA ASP A 349 -10.12 13.44 -8.21
C ASP A 349 -9.47 12.29 -7.43
N TYR A 350 -9.69 12.24 -6.13
CA TYR A 350 -9.16 11.18 -5.28
C TYR A 350 -10.10 10.89 -4.11
N GLY A 351 -9.99 9.71 -3.55
CA GLY A 351 -10.85 9.34 -2.44
C GLY A 351 -10.47 8.02 -1.80
N VAL A 352 -11.20 7.73 -0.72
CA VAL A 352 -11.15 6.46 -0.02
C VAL A 352 -12.54 5.83 -0.06
N PHE A 353 -12.63 4.57 -0.44
CA PHE A 353 -13.88 3.83 -0.31
C PHE A 353 -14.06 3.40 1.16
N GLY A 354 -14.90 4.16 1.86
CA GLY A 354 -15.17 4.02 3.30
C GLY A 354 -16.08 2.84 3.63
N PHE A 355 -15.72 1.64 3.20
CA PHE A 355 -16.57 0.47 3.39
C PHE A 355 -16.78 0.06 4.87
N VAL A 356 -15.94 0.50 5.79
CA VAL A 356 -16.19 0.32 7.23
C VAL A 356 -17.45 1.07 7.68
N ASN A 357 -17.70 2.28 7.17
CA ASN A 357 -18.92 3.03 7.42
C ASN A 357 -20.12 2.41 6.72
N LEU A 358 -19.96 1.96 5.46
CA LEU A 358 -20.98 1.20 4.74
C LEU A 358 -21.50 0.02 5.57
N PHE A 359 -20.58 -0.83 6.05
CA PHE A 359 -20.96 -1.99 6.85
C PHE A 359 -21.61 -1.60 8.18
N SER A 360 -21.08 -0.56 8.84
CA SER A 360 -21.66 -0.08 10.10
C SER A 360 -23.07 0.47 9.91
N GLU A 361 -23.30 1.26 8.87
CA GLU A 361 -24.62 1.82 8.58
C GLU A 361 -25.62 0.75 8.14
N ALA A 362 -25.22 -0.18 7.29
CA ALA A 362 -26.07 -1.29 6.87
C ALA A 362 -26.50 -2.22 8.01
N LEU A 363 -25.62 -2.43 9.00
CA LEU A 363 -25.84 -3.40 10.07
C LEU A 363 -26.34 -2.76 11.39
N ASN A 364 -25.98 -1.50 11.64
CA ASN A 364 -26.26 -0.81 12.91
C ASN A 364 -27.07 0.48 12.72
N ASN A 365 -27.41 0.86 11.48
CA ASN A 365 -28.07 2.13 11.12
C ASN A 365 -27.31 3.38 11.60
N LYS A 366 -26.00 3.28 11.77
CA LYS A 366 -25.14 4.37 12.26
C LYS A 366 -23.73 4.24 11.64
N PRO A 367 -23.05 5.37 11.34
CA PRO A 367 -21.66 5.34 10.97
C PRO A 367 -20.81 4.80 12.12
N MET A 368 -19.65 4.22 11.82
CA MET A 368 -18.79 3.60 12.85
C MET A 368 -18.42 4.57 13.98
N ALA A 369 -18.21 5.85 13.66
CA ALA A 369 -17.88 6.87 14.66
C ALA A 369 -18.97 7.05 15.74
N ALA A 370 -20.23 6.81 15.41
CA ALA A 370 -21.38 6.95 16.30
C ALA A 370 -21.71 5.69 17.11
N LEU A 371 -20.95 4.60 16.95
CA LEU A 371 -21.09 3.40 17.76
C LEU A 371 -20.49 3.61 19.16
N THR A 372 -21.05 2.93 20.17
CA THR A 372 -20.42 2.85 21.50
C THR A 372 -19.08 2.10 21.43
N ASN A 373 -18.19 2.31 22.38
CA ASN A 373 -16.88 1.66 22.41
C ASN A 373 -16.96 0.12 22.33
N ASP A 374 -17.91 -0.49 23.04
CA ASP A 374 -18.12 -1.94 23.02
C ASP A 374 -18.64 -2.42 21.65
N ALA A 375 -19.58 -1.68 21.05
CA ALA A 375 -20.10 -1.98 19.74
C ALA A 375 -19.00 -1.83 18.66
N LYS A 376 -18.20 -0.75 18.72
CA LYS A 376 -17.01 -0.56 17.86
C LYS A 376 -16.04 -1.74 17.97
N LYS A 377 -15.66 -2.11 19.18
CA LYS A 377 -14.72 -3.21 19.42
C LYS A 377 -15.22 -4.53 18.82
N LYS A 378 -16.49 -4.86 19.04
CA LYS A 378 -17.12 -6.08 18.49
C LYS A 378 -17.21 -6.03 16.96
N PHE A 379 -17.59 -4.89 16.40
CA PHE A 379 -17.71 -4.68 14.97
C PHE A 379 -16.33 -4.80 14.29
N LEU A 380 -15.33 -4.08 14.77
CA LEU A 380 -13.97 -4.09 14.22
C LEU A 380 -13.32 -5.47 14.32
N ALA A 381 -13.46 -6.17 15.46
CA ALA A 381 -12.94 -7.52 15.60
C ALA A 381 -13.49 -8.51 14.55
N ARG A 382 -14.70 -8.28 14.07
CA ARG A 382 -15.34 -9.06 13.02
C ARG A 382 -14.92 -8.56 11.63
N PHE A 383 -14.98 -7.24 11.39
CA PHE A 383 -14.74 -6.59 10.11
C PHE A 383 -13.28 -6.76 9.66
N GLU A 384 -12.30 -6.37 10.51
CA GLU A 384 -10.87 -6.45 10.21
C GLU A 384 -10.40 -7.86 9.84
N HIS A 385 -11.00 -8.90 10.43
CA HIS A 385 -10.64 -10.30 10.16
C HIS A 385 -11.33 -10.90 8.94
N LYS A 386 -12.51 -10.41 8.57
CA LYS A 386 -13.33 -11.01 7.51
C LYS A 386 -13.27 -10.24 6.20
N VAL A 387 -12.99 -8.95 6.26
CA VAL A 387 -12.89 -8.08 5.08
C VAL A 387 -11.46 -7.57 4.93
N SER A 388 -11.13 -6.46 5.60
CA SER A 388 -9.76 -5.92 5.74
C SER A 388 -9.70 -4.90 6.87
N ASP A 389 -8.50 -4.60 7.37
CA ASP A 389 -8.22 -3.51 8.31
C ASP A 389 -7.75 -2.22 7.66
N HIS A 390 -7.57 -2.23 6.34
CA HIS A 390 -7.34 -1.05 5.50
C HIS A 390 -8.50 -0.86 4.53
N MET A 391 -8.66 0.34 4.02
CA MET A 391 -9.65 0.72 3.01
C MET A 391 -8.93 1.07 1.70
N PRO A 392 -9.51 0.72 0.54
CA PRO A 392 -8.91 1.09 -0.72
C PRO A 392 -8.99 2.60 -0.92
N LEU A 393 -7.86 3.18 -1.33
CA LEU A 393 -7.77 4.57 -1.78
C LEU A 393 -7.54 4.60 -3.28
N TRP A 394 -8.01 5.66 -3.92
CA TRP A 394 -7.96 5.79 -5.37
C TRP A 394 -7.69 7.21 -5.84
N LEU A 395 -7.14 7.31 -7.02
CA LEU A 395 -6.91 8.54 -7.77
C LEU A 395 -7.49 8.37 -9.17
N ARG A 396 -8.32 9.30 -9.63
CA ARG A 396 -8.73 9.43 -11.02
C ARG A 396 -7.73 10.30 -11.77
N LEU A 397 -7.14 9.73 -12.80
CA LEU A 397 -6.18 10.37 -13.69
C LEU A 397 -6.87 10.60 -15.05
N PRO A 398 -7.22 11.84 -15.42
CA PRO A 398 -7.64 12.17 -16.78
C PRO A 398 -6.51 11.82 -17.75
N LEU A 399 -6.84 11.41 -18.97
CA LEU A 399 -5.86 11.16 -20.03
C LEU A 399 -5.69 12.40 -20.89
N PRO A 400 -4.44 12.68 -21.37
CA PRO A 400 -4.15 13.87 -22.15
C PRO A 400 -4.80 13.91 -23.54
#